data_72c235efc48d86bc1e98e52a118708ee
#
_entry.id   72c235efc48d86bc1e98e52a118708ee
#
_cell.length_a   1.000
_cell.length_b   1.000
_cell.length_c   1.000
_cell.angle_alpha   90.00
_cell.angle_beta   90.00
_cell.angle_gamma   90.00
#
_symmetry.space_group_name_H-M   'P 1'
#
loop_
_entity.id
_entity.type
_entity.pdbx_description
1 polymer ?
#
loop_
_entity_poly.entity_id
_entity_poly.type
_entity_poly.pdbx_seq_one_letter_code
_entity_poly.pdbx_strand_id
1 'polypeptide(L)'
;MMKKAIATDKAPAAIGPYSQAIEVGNLIFTSGVIPVVPETGEIPQGAQADQALRNLSALLEASGTDMERVIKTTVFIKNMDDFGKINEIYAGYFTGVFPARSCVEVARLPKDVLIEVEAIAEK
;
A
#
# COMPACT_ATOMS: atom_id res chain seq x y z
N MET A 1 -19.37 -13.06 10.23
CA MET A 1 -18.38 -13.33 9.18
C MET A 1 -17.00 -13.52 9.78
N MET A 2 -16.27 -14.50 9.27
CA MET A 2 -14.92 -14.75 9.75
C MET A 2 -13.93 -14.02 8.87
N LYS A 3 -12.94 -13.40 9.50
CA LYS A 3 -11.85 -12.78 8.77
C LYS A 3 -10.89 -13.86 8.27
N LYS A 4 -10.31 -13.61 7.11
CA LYS A 4 -9.37 -14.51 6.47
C LYS A 4 -8.06 -13.77 6.17
N ALA A 5 -6.94 -14.32 6.61
CA ALA A 5 -5.64 -13.72 6.35
C ALA A 5 -5.20 -13.97 4.90
N ILE A 6 -4.60 -12.96 4.30
CA ILE A 6 -3.99 -13.04 2.96
C ILE A 6 -2.49 -12.92 3.14
N ALA A 7 -1.74 -13.78 2.47
CA ALA A 7 -0.29 -13.73 2.44
C ALA A 7 0.21 -13.97 1.03
N THR A 8 1.24 -13.23 0.63
CA THR A 8 1.85 -13.37 -0.70
C THR A 8 3.33 -12.99 -0.61
N ASP A 9 4.15 -13.65 -1.43
CA ASP A 9 5.56 -13.30 -1.56
C ASP A 9 5.80 -12.20 -2.61
N LYS A 10 4.73 -11.71 -3.24
CA LYS A 10 4.82 -10.64 -4.24
C LYS A 10 4.71 -9.25 -3.64
N ALA A 11 4.55 -9.17 -2.33
CA ALA A 11 4.56 -7.93 -1.56
C ALA A 11 5.45 -8.14 -0.34
N PRO A 12 5.90 -7.06 0.34
CA PRO A 12 6.76 -7.22 1.50
C PRO A 12 6.13 -8.11 2.57
N ALA A 13 6.92 -9.04 3.11
CA ALA A 13 6.46 -9.95 4.15
C ALA A 13 6.11 -9.19 5.43
N ALA A 14 5.19 -9.74 6.20
CA ALA A 14 4.88 -9.20 7.52
C ALA A 14 6.10 -9.36 8.43
N ILE A 15 6.51 -8.26 9.05
CA ILE A 15 7.70 -8.22 9.92
C ILE A 15 7.32 -8.15 11.39
N GLY A 16 6.10 -8.51 11.73
CA GLY A 16 5.59 -8.47 13.09
C GLY A 16 4.31 -9.30 13.20
N PRO A 17 3.59 -9.18 14.32
CA PRO A 17 2.38 -9.99 14.55
C PRO A 17 1.17 -9.40 13.84
N TYR A 18 1.20 -9.40 12.48
CA TYR A 18 0.09 -8.90 11.66
C TYR A 18 0.03 -9.66 10.34
N SER A 19 -1.13 -9.61 9.70
CA SER A 19 -1.32 -10.15 8.36
C SER A 19 -1.09 -9.06 7.32
N GLN A 20 -0.63 -9.43 6.13
CA GLN A 20 -0.46 -8.46 5.03
C GLN A 20 -1.80 -7.86 4.63
N ALA A 21 -2.85 -8.67 4.59
CA ALA A 21 -4.21 -8.20 4.33
C ALA A 21 -5.22 -9.13 4.98
N ILE A 22 -6.42 -8.61 5.18
CA ILE A 22 -7.54 -9.36 5.75
C ILE A 22 -8.72 -9.24 4.78
N GLU A 23 -9.33 -10.38 4.49
CA GLU A 23 -10.58 -10.45 3.75
C GLU A 23 -11.72 -10.67 4.73
N VAL A 24 -12.77 -9.87 4.64
CA VAL A 24 -14.01 -10.07 5.39
C VAL A 24 -15.18 -9.68 4.49
N GLY A 25 -16.11 -10.63 4.25
CA GLY A 25 -17.19 -10.41 3.27
C GLY A 25 -16.59 -10.14 1.89
N ASN A 26 -17.02 -9.06 1.25
CA ASN A 26 -16.46 -8.64 -0.04
C ASN A 26 -15.46 -7.51 0.08
N LEU A 27 -14.87 -7.31 1.27
CA LEU A 27 -13.92 -6.25 1.52
C LEU A 27 -12.54 -6.82 1.82
N ILE A 28 -11.52 -6.10 1.35
CA ILE A 28 -10.11 -6.37 1.62
C ILE A 28 -9.56 -5.17 2.38
N PHE A 29 -8.91 -5.44 3.51
CA PHE A 29 -8.22 -4.43 4.30
C PHE A 29 -6.73 -4.76 4.29
N THR A 30 -5.88 -3.88 3.77
CA THR A 30 -4.43 -4.13 3.81
C THR A 30 -3.81 -3.51 5.05
N SER A 31 -2.72 -4.11 5.49
CA SER A 31 -1.79 -3.44 6.38
C SER A 31 -1.05 -2.35 5.61
N GLY A 32 -0.28 -1.53 6.31
CA GLY A 32 0.58 -0.55 5.66
C GLY A 32 1.64 -1.23 4.81
N VAL A 33 1.77 -0.79 3.57
CA VAL A 33 2.71 -1.34 2.59
C VAL A 33 3.85 -0.37 2.39
N ILE A 34 5.08 -0.85 2.61
CA ILE A 34 6.30 -0.05 2.50
C ILE A 34 7.04 -0.40 1.21
N PRO A 35 7.95 0.48 0.72
CA PRO A 35 8.61 0.29 -0.58
C PRO A 35 9.81 -0.67 -0.52
N VAL A 36 9.62 -1.85 0.07
CA VAL A 36 10.64 -2.90 0.03
C VAL A 36 10.44 -3.70 -1.24
N VAL A 37 11.51 -3.91 -2.02
CA VAL A 37 11.44 -4.78 -3.19
C VAL A 37 11.30 -6.22 -2.71
N PRO A 38 10.18 -6.90 -3.01
CA PRO A 38 9.92 -8.22 -2.41
C PRO A 38 10.98 -9.27 -2.74
N GLU A 39 11.54 -9.24 -3.94
CA GLU A 39 12.50 -10.24 -4.40
C GLU A 39 13.85 -10.12 -3.72
N THR A 40 14.25 -8.91 -3.30
CA THR A 40 15.60 -8.65 -2.79
C THR A 40 15.62 -8.19 -1.33
N GLY A 41 14.50 -7.66 -0.83
CA GLY A 41 14.46 -7.07 0.50
C GLY A 41 15.06 -5.66 0.57
N GLU A 42 15.49 -5.11 -0.56
CA GLU A 42 16.10 -3.79 -0.61
C GLU A 42 15.06 -2.68 -0.65
N ILE A 43 15.46 -1.49 -0.19
CA ILE A 43 14.64 -0.29 -0.24
C ILE A 43 15.29 0.64 -1.25
N PRO A 44 14.59 1.01 -2.35
CA PRO A 44 15.19 1.91 -3.34
C PRO A 44 15.47 3.28 -2.75
N GLN A 45 16.56 3.91 -3.19
CA GLN A 45 16.93 5.26 -2.76
C GLN A 45 15.99 6.30 -3.35
N GLY A 46 15.51 6.07 -4.57
CA GLY A 46 14.51 6.92 -5.21
C GLY A 46 13.30 6.08 -5.58
N ALA A 47 12.25 6.73 -6.09
CA ALA A 47 11.04 6.05 -6.58
C ALA A 47 10.35 5.18 -5.51
N GLN A 48 10.45 5.57 -4.24
CA GLN A 48 9.81 4.80 -3.18
C GLN A 48 8.28 4.80 -3.30
N ALA A 49 7.69 5.91 -3.71
CA ALA A 49 6.24 5.98 -3.90
C ALA A 49 5.78 4.97 -4.96
N ASP A 50 6.50 4.87 -6.07
CA ASP A 50 6.18 3.91 -7.11
C ASP A 50 6.30 2.47 -6.58
N GLN A 51 7.37 2.17 -5.86
CA GLN A 51 7.56 0.82 -5.32
C GLN A 51 6.48 0.46 -4.29
N ALA A 52 6.11 1.39 -3.42
CA ALA A 52 5.05 1.15 -2.42
C ALA A 52 3.71 0.86 -3.10
N LEU A 53 3.35 1.64 -4.11
CA LEU A 53 2.09 1.44 -4.83
C LEU A 53 2.11 0.18 -5.68
N ARG A 54 3.26 -0.18 -6.25
CA ARG A 54 3.44 -1.44 -6.96
C ARG A 54 3.23 -2.62 -6.01
N ASN A 55 3.78 -2.53 -4.81
CA ASN A 55 3.61 -3.56 -3.80
C ASN A 55 2.15 -3.66 -3.36
N LEU A 56 1.48 -2.53 -3.18
CA LEU A 56 0.05 -2.52 -2.85
C LEU A 56 -0.78 -3.18 -3.95
N SER A 57 -0.48 -2.86 -5.20
CA SER A 57 -1.18 -3.47 -6.34
C SER A 57 -1.01 -4.98 -6.35
N ALA A 58 0.21 -5.47 -6.12
CA ALA A 58 0.49 -6.91 -6.08
C ALA A 58 -0.27 -7.59 -4.93
N LEU A 59 -0.33 -6.95 -3.77
CA LEU A 59 -1.06 -7.50 -2.62
C LEU A 59 -2.57 -7.57 -2.90
N LEU A 60 -3.12 -6.53 -3.53
CA LEU A 60 -4.53 -6.52 -3.89
C LEU A 60 -4.87 -7.60 -4.91
N GLU A 61 -3.99 -7.80 -5.90
CA GLU A 61 -4.20 -8.86 -6.90
C GLU A 61 -4.13 -10.24 -6.26
N ALA A 62 -3.22 -10.45 -5.33
CA ALA A 62 -3.14 -11.70 -4.57
C ALA A 62 -4.39 -11.90 -3.69
N SER A 63 -5.06 -10.82 -3.35
CA SER A 63 -6.28 -10.85 -2.53
C SER A 63 -7.55 -11.02 -3.37
N GLY A 64 -7.43 -11.07 -4.69
CA GLY A 64 -8.58 -11.25 -5.59
C GLY A 64 -9.28 -9.96 -5.98
N THR A 65 -8.61 -8.83 -5.88
CA THR A 65 -9.13 -7.53 -6.29
C THR A 65 -8.04 -6.77 -7.06
N ASP A 66 -8.17 -5.48 -7.24
CA ASP A 66 -7.18 -4.67 -7.94
C ASP A 66 -7.29 -3.19 -7.52
N MET A 67 -6.41 -2.35 -8.07
CA MET A 67 -6.35 -0.93 -7.72
C MET A 67 -7.63 -0.18 -8.07
N GLU A 68 -8.34 -0.60 -9.12
CA GLU A 68 -9.57 0.08 -9.55
C GLU A 68 -10.72 -0.12 -8.58
N ARG A 69 -10.62 -1.11 -7.69
CA ARG A 69 -11.64 -1.41 -6.70
C ARG A 69 -11.30 -0.88 -5.31
N VAL A 70 -10.24 -0.11 -5.20
CA VAL A 70 -9.87 0.54 -3.94
C VAL A 70 -10.86 1.65 -3.65
N ILE A 71 -11.41 1.67 -2.45
CA ILE A 71 -12.39 2.68 -2.03
C ILE A 71 -11.77 3.71 -1.10
N LYS A 72 -10.71 3.35 -0.40
CA LYS A 72 -10.04 4.27 0.53
C LYS A 72 -8.57 3.93 0.65
N THR A 73 -7.71 4.93 0.65
CA THR A 73 -6.31 4.78 1.01
C THR A 73 -5.95 5.74 2.15
N THR A 74 -4.93 5.36 2.92
CA THR A 74 -4.23 6.27 3.82
C THR A 74 -2.76 6.24 3.43
N VAL A 75 -2.19 7.40 3.18
CA VAL A 75 -0.80 7.55 2.76
C VAL A 75 -0.05 8.27 3.86
N PHE A 76 0.98 7.62 4.39
CA PHE A 76 1.85 8.15 5.43
C PHE A 76 3.17 8.53 4.78
N ILE A 77 3.60 9.78 4.93
CA ILE A 77 4.83 10.24 4.28
C ILE A 77 5.76 10.89 5.30
N LYS A 78 7.05 10.81 5.03
CA LYS A 78 8.08 11.39 5.91
C LYS A 78 8.19 12.89 5.73
N ASN A 79 7.95 13.40 4.52
CA ASN A 79 8.16 14.80 4.19
C ASN A 79 7.04 15.32 3.30
N MET A 80 6.25 16.25 3.83
CA MET A 80 5.12 16.82 3.09
C MET A 80 5.59 17.63 1.87
N ASP A 81 6.85 18.04 1.82
CA ASP A 81 7.39 18.73 0.65
C ASP A 81 7.39 17.82 -0.60
N ASP A 82 7.32 16.50 -0.42
CA ASP A 82 7.24 15.54 -1.52
C ASP A 82 5.82 15.31 -2.02
N PHE A 83 4.83 15.97 -1.43
CA PHE A 83 3.41 15.72 -1.69
C PHE A 83 3.06 15.84 -3.18
N GLY A 84 3.56 16.87 -3.87
CA GLY A 84 3.29 17.06 -5.29
C GLY A 84 3.79 15.92 -6.16
N LYS A 85 5.02 15.46 -5.92
CA LYS A 85 5.61 14.34 -6.66
C LYS A 85 4.87 13.04 -6.38
N ILE A 86 4.51 12.82 -5.12
CA ILE A 86 3.77 11.63 -4.72
C ILE A 86 2.41 11.60 -5.40
N ASN A 87 1.73 12.75 -5.47
CA ASN A 87 0.43 12.84 -6.14
C ASN A 87 0.52 12.47 -7.62
N GLU A 88 1.58 12.89 -8.31
CA GLU A 88 1.76 12.55 -9.72
C GLU A 88 1.91 11.04 -9.91
N ILE A 89 2.72 10.40 -9.08
CA ILE A 89 2.93 8.95 -9.15
C ILE A 89 1.66 8.21 -8.76
N TYR A 90 1.01 8.63 -7.68
CA TYR A 90 -0.23 8.04 -7.18
C TYR A 90 -1.32 8.07 -8.25
N ALA A 91 -1.48 9.21 -8.93
CA ALA A 91 -2.51 9.36 -9.96
C ALA A 91 -2.37 8.34 -11.08
N GLY A 92 -1.15 7.93 -11.41
CA GLY A 92 -0.89 6.95 -12.47
C GLY A 92 -1.36 5.54 -12.15
N TYR A 93 -1.71 5.25 -10.92
CA TYR A 93 -2.17 3.91 -10.52
C TYR A 93 -3.68 3.75 -10.59
N PHE A 94 -4.43 4.80 -10.91
CA PHE A 94 -5.89 4.76 -10.98
C PHE A 94 -6.34 5.33 -12.31
N THR A 95 -7.26 4.60 -13.00
CA THR A 95 -7.76 5.03 -14.32
C THR A 95 -9.20 5.50 -14.27
N GLY A 96 -9.94 5.16 -13.22
CA GLY A 96 -11.33 5.54 -13.06
C GLY A 96 -11.50 6.58 -11.96
N VAL A 97 -12.49 6.38 -11.12
CA VAL A 97 -12.74 7.26 -9.98
C VAL A 97 -11.64 7.05 -8.94
N PHE A 98 -11.03 8.13 -8.51
CA PHE A 98 -10.02 8.04 -7.44
C PHE A 98 -10.67 7.58 -6.12
N PRO A 99 -9.99 6.74 -5.34
CA PRO A 99 -10.50 6.41 -4.00
C PRO A 99 -10.45 7.62 -3.08
N ALA A 100 -11.23 7.57 -2.01
CA ALA A 100 -11.06 8.53 -0.93
C ALA A 100 -9.65 8.37 -0.35
N ARG A 101 -9.05 9.46 0.13
CA ARG A 101 -7.67 9.40 0.64
C ARG A 101 -7.45 10.39 1.77
N SER A 102 -6.67 9.96 2.77
CA SER A 102 -6.02 10.85 3.71
C SER A 102 -4.51 10.72 3.51
N CYS A 103 -3.78 11.83 3.56
CA CYS A 103 -2.32 11.83 3.47
C CYS A 103 -1.77 12.67 4.60
N VAL A 104 -0.88 12.10 5.41
CA VAL A 104 -0.32 12.77 6.58
C VAL A 104 1.19 12.60 6.62
N GLU A 105 1.86 13.61 7.14
CA GLU A 105 3.28 13.53 7.44
C GLU A 105 3.43 12.90 8.82
N VAL A 106 4.39 11.96 8.96
CA VAL A 106 4.63 11.26 10.21
C VAL A 106 6.06 11.45 10.65
N ALA A 107 6.30 11.27 11.94
CA ALA A 107 7.64 11.45 12.51
C ALA A 107 8.63 10.42 11.99
N ARG A 108 8.20 9.17 11.80
CA ARG A 108 9.07 8.08 11.37
C ARG A 108 8.23 6.92 10.84
N LEU A 109 8.79 6.18 9.89
CA LEU A 109 8.16 4.98 9.32
C LEU A 109 9.07 3.78 9.52
N PRO A 110 8.52 2.55 9.45
CA PRO A 110 9.33 1.34 9.58
C PRO A 110 10.47 1.35 8.56
N LYS A 111 11.65 0.88 9.00
CA LYS A 111 12.87 0.82 8.17
C LYS A 111 13.27 2.19 7.60
N ASP A 112 12.78 3.27 8.21
CA ASP A 112 13.09 4.65 7.78
C ASP A 112 12.73 4.93 6.33
N VAL A 113 11.67 4.27 5.82
CA VAL A 113 11.18 4.57 4.48
C VAL A 113 10.51 5.94 4.45
N LEU A 114 10.30 6.46 3.24
CA LEU A 114 9.72 7.79 3.04
C LEU A 114 8.22 7.77 2.84
N ILE A 115 7.63 6.59 2.65
CA ILE A 115 6.19 6.46 2.37
C ILE A 115 5.70 5.08 2.81
N GLU A 116 4.45 5.04 3.24
CA GLU A 116 3.72 3.81 3.55
C GLU A 116 2.27 4.03 3.13
N VAL A 117 1.65 3.02 2.51
CA VAL A 117 0.28 3.13 2.00
C VAL A 117 -0.54 1.94 2.46
N GLU A 118 -1.74 2.21 2.93
CA GLU A 118 -2.72 1.15 3.22
C GLU A 118 -4.00 1.40 2.44
N ALA A 119 -4.82 0.37 2.25
CA ALA A 119 -6.01 0.47 1.43
C ALA A 119 -7.16 -0.39 1.94
N ILE A 120 -8.37 0.03 1.60
CA ILE A 120 -9.59 -0.76 1.72
C ILE A 120 -10.13 -0.88 0.30
N ALA A 121 -10.42 -2.12 -0.12
CA ALA A 121 -10.90 -2.38 -1.48
C ALA A 121 -12.09 -3.33 -1.44
N GLU A 122 -12.92 -3.27 -2.49
CA GLU A 122 -13.95 -4.28 -2.72
C GLU A 122 -13.37 -5.43 -3.54
N LYS A 123 -13.95 -6.59 -3.35
CA LYS A 123 -13.63 -7.74 -4.20
C LYS A 123 -14.50 -7.76 -5.44
#